data_367dedb969e548fba3f473e562ea7297
#
_entry.id   367dedb969e548fba3f473e562ea7297
#
_cell.length_a   1.000
_cell.length_b   1.000
_cell.length_c   1.000
_cell.angle_alpha   90.00
_cell.angle_beta   90.00
_cell.angle_gamma   90.00
#
_symmetry.space_group_name_H-M   'P 1'
#
loop_
_entity.id
_entity.type
_entity.pdbx_description
1 polymer ?
#
loop_
_entity_poly.entity_id
_entity_poly.type
_entity_poly.pdbx_seq_one_letter_code
_entity_poly.pdbx_strand_id
1 'polypeptide(L)'
;DVYKRQGEKLLLRSDGTSVYITQDLGTALLRMEKNPELNGLVFTVGNEQDYHFKVLFTIIKKLGFNWSSSLYHLSYGMVDLPSGKMKSREGTVVDADNLIEEMTKKAKSIAKSVGKIETLKNSERENLFNIIGLGALKYFILKVDPKKRILFDPEASIDFNGNTGPFI
;
A
#
# COMPACT_ATOMS: atom_id res chain seq x y z
N ASP A 1 3.21 -15.55 -24.68
CA ASP A 1 2.81 -16.66 -23.80
C ASP A 1 3.94 -17.12 -22.85
N VAL A 2 4.56 -16.17 -22.20
CA VAL A 2 5.65 -16.39 -21.23
C VAL A 2 5.16 -17.12 -19.97
N TYR A 3 3.85 -17.14 -19.74
CA TYR A 3 3.24 -17.70 -18.53
C TYR A 3 2.94 -19.20 -18.57
N LYS A 4 3.11 -19.86 -19.71
CA LYS A 4 2.77 -21.28 -19.87
C LYS A 4 3.92 -22.29 -19.71
N ARG A 5 5.15 -21.82 -19.50
CA ARG A 5 6.25 -22.73 -19.14
C ARG A 5 6.20 -23.03 -17.65
N GLN A 6 5.34 -23.96 -17.27
CA GLN A 6 5.36 -24.56 -15.94
C GLN A 6 6.69 -25.29 -15.78
N GLY A 7 7.54 -24.80 -14.86
CA GLY A 7 8.73 -25.54 -14.43
C GLY A 7 10.02 -24.75 -14.37
N GLU A 8 10.26 -23.81 -15.27
CA GLU A 8 11.53 -23.07 -15.31
C GLU A 8 11.34 -21.58 -15.03
N LYS A 9 12.19 -21.04 -14.16
CA LYS A 9 12.24 -19.62 -13.88
C LYS A 9 13.66 -19.13 -14.01
N LEU A 10 13.85 -18.14 -14.90
CA LEU A 10 15.14 -17.46 -15.07
C LEU A 10 15.48 -16.68 -13.80
N LEU A 11 16.65 -16.95 -13.23
CA LEU A 11 17.20 -16.22 -12.09
C LEU A 11 18.36 -15.30 -12.49
N LEU A 12 19.16 -15.72 -13.46
CA LEU A 12 20.25 -14.93 -14.03
C LEU A 12 20.09 -14.89 -15.54
N ARG A 13 20.42 -13.76 -16.14
CA ARG A 13 20.53 -13.64 -17.58
C ARG A 13 21.80 -14.33 -18.08
N SER A 14 21.93 -14.51 -19.40
CA SER A 14 23.09 -15.14 -20.03
C SER A 14 24.41 -14.39 -19.77
N ASP A 15 24.33 -13.08 -19.51
CA ASP A 15 25.47 -12.24 -19.14
C ASP A 15 25.79 -12.26 -17.62
N GLY A 16 25.12 -13.10 -16.85
CA GLY A 16 25.29 -13.20 -15.39
C GLY A 16 24.54 -12.13 -14.57
N THR A 17 23.85 -11.19 -15.21
CA THR A 17 23.10 -10.18 -14.49
C THR A 17 21.81 -10.74 -13.87
N SER A 18 21.45 -10.23 -12.69
CA SER A 18 20.25 -10.65 -11.96
C SER A 18 18.98 -10.11 -12.62
N VAL A 19 17.88 -10.85 -12.46
CA VAL A 19 16.52 -10.37 -12.74
C VAL A 19 15.83 -9.97 -11.43
N TYR A 20 14.68 -9.30 -11.50
CA TYR A 20 13.99 -8.79 -10.31
C TYR A 20 13.77 -9.85 -9.22
N ILE A 21 13.37 -11.07 -9.60
CA ILE A 21 13.13 -12.12 -8.61
C ILE A 21 14.39 -12.53 -7.85
N THR A 22 15.56 -12.43 -8.47
CA THR A 22 16.85 -12.70 -7.82
C THR A 22 17.23 -11.58 -6.85
N GLN A 23 16.92 -10.34 -7.20
CA GLN A 23 17.12 -9.18 -6.32
C GLN A 23 16.21 -9.28 -5.08
N ASP A 24 14.95 -9.65 -5.28
CA ASP A 24 14.00 -9.83 -4.17
C ASP A 24 14.37 -11.01 -3.27
N LEU A 25 14.89 -12.10 -3.86
CA LEU A 25 15.45 -13.21 -3.12
C LEU A 25 16.61 -12.74 -2.23
N GLY A 26 17.59 -12.04 -2.81
CA GLY A 26 18.72 -11.48 -2.05
C GLY A 26 18.26 -10.53 -0.95
N THR A 27 17.26 -9.69 -1.22
CA THR A 27 16.70 -8.77 -0.24
C THR A 27 16.05 -9.51 0.94
N ALA A 28 15.26 -10.56 0.66
CA ALA A 28 14.63 -11.36 1.70
C ALA A 28 15.68 -12.05 2.59
N LEU A 29 16.70 -12.66 1.98
CA LEU A 29 17.79 -13.32 2.70
C LEU A 29 18.54 -12.34 3.59
N LEU A 30 18.97 -11.19 3.07
CA LEU A 30 19.68 -10.16 3.83
C LEU A 30 18.86 -9.59 4.98
N ARG A 31 17.53 -9.44 4.82
CA ARG A 31 16.65 -8.98 5.90
C ARG A 31 16.61 -9.97 7.05
N MET A 32 16.46 -11.26 6.76
CA MET A 32 16.46 -12.30 7.79
C MET A 32 17.82 -12.46 8.45
N GLU A 33 18.92 -12.35 7.70
CA GLU A 33 20.29 -12.41 8.23
C GLU A 33 20.60 -11.25 9.18
N LYS A 34 20.21 -10.02 8.80
CA LYS A 34 20.47 -8.82 9.60
C LYS A 34 19.55 -8.67 10.82
N ASN A 35 18.43 -9.37 10.85
CA ASN A 35 17.44 -9.31 11.91
C ASN A 35 17.05 -10.72 12.34
N PRO A 36 17.94 -11.42 13.08
CA PRO A 36 17.73 -12.82 13.44
C PRO A 36 16.55 -13.05 14.38
N GLU A 37 16.01 -12.00 15.00
CA GLU A 37 14.81 -12.02 15.83
C GLU A 37 13.52 -12.14 15.04
N LEU A 38 13.54 -11.92 13.71
CA LEU A 38 12.35 -12.00 12.88
C LEU A 38 11.89 -13.44 12.70
N ASN A 39 10.59 -13.66 12.85
CA ASN A 39 9.95 -14.96 12.62
C ASN A 39 9.39 -15.11 11.19
N GLY A 40 9.38 -14.04 10.39
CA GLY A 40 8.88 -14.05 9.03
C GLY A 40 8.88 -12.66 8.39
N LEU A 41 8.41 -12.57 7.15
CA LEU A 41 8.33 -11.32 6.40
C LEU A 41 6.94 -11.15 5.79
N VAL A 42 6.41 -9.93 5.88
CA VAL A 42 5.20 -9.52 5.18
C VAL A 42 5.58 -8.55 4.05
N PHE A 43 5.16 -8.89 2.83
CA PHE A 43 5.36 -8.06 1.64
C PHE A 43 4.03 -7.39 1.29
N THR A 44 3.92 -6.09 1.53
CA THR A 44 2.73 -5.31 1.20
C THR A 44 2.89 -4.75 -0.22
N VAL A 45 2.34 -5.46 -1.20
CA VAL A 45 2.50 -5.15 -2.64
C VAL A 45 1.20 -5.42 -3.38
N GLY A 46 0.94 -4.68 -4.45
CA GLY A 46 -0.27 -4.83 -5.26
C GLY A 46 -0.45 -6.23 -5.86
N ASN A 47 -1.70 -6.61 -6.08
CA ASN A 47 -2.10 -7.94 -6.57
C ASN A 47 -1.54 -8.30 -7.96
N GLU A 48 -1.05 -7.33 -8.70
CA GLU A 48 -0.34 -7.55 -9.97
C GLU A 48 0.92 -8.42 -9.79
N GLN A 49 1.47 -8.46 -8.56
CA GLN A 49 2.66 -9.22 -8.19
C GLN A 49 2.36 -10.58 -7.52
N ASP A 50 1.09 -11.01 -7.46
CA ASP A 50 0.71 -12.28 -6.81
C ASP A 50 1.52 -13.48 -7.32
N TYR A 51 1.67 -13.59 -8.64
CA TYR A 51 2.45 -14.66 -9.25
C TYR A 51 3.95 -14.57 -8.91
N HIS A 52 4.49 -13.35 -8.91
CA HIS A 52 5.90 -13.11 -8.57
C HIS A 52 6.21 -13.58 -7.14
N PHE A 53 5.40 -13.19 -6.15
CA PHE A 53 5.60 -13.60 -4.75
C PHE A 53 5.37 -15.09 -4.54
N LYS A 54 4.39 -15.70 -5.23
CA LYS A 54 4.21 -17.15 -5.21
C LYS A 54 5.46 -17.91 -5.67
N VAL A 55 6.11 -17.42 -6.73
CA VAL A 55 7.35 -18.00 -7.25
C VAL A 55 8.51 -17.75 -6.28
N LEU A 56 8.66 -16.51 -5.78
CA LEU A 56 9.70 -16.14 -4.81
C LEU A 56 9.66 -17.04 -3.56
N PHE A 57 8.49 -17.20 -2.95
CA PHE A 57 8.33 -18.04 -1.76
C PHE A 57 8.59 -19.52 -2.06
N THR A 58 8.22 -19.98 -3.25
CA THR A 58 8.54 -21.34 -3.69
C THR A 58 10.04 -21.55 -3.83
N ILE A 59 10.78 -20.57 -4.35
CA ILE A 59 12.25 -20.66 -4.47
C ILE A 59 12.89 -20.68 -3.08
N ILE A 60 12.50 -19.78 -2.18
CA ILE A 60 13.00 -19.72 -0.81
C ILE A 60 12.77 -21.05 -0.08
N LYS A 61 11.59 -21.64 -0.25
CA LYS A 61 11.27 -22.97 0.30
C LYS A 61 12.15 -24.07 -0.28
N LYS A 62 12.38 -24.07 -1.60
CA LYS A 62 13.26 -25.05 -2.26
C LYS A 62 14.72 -24.93 -1.85
N LEU A 63 15.17 -23.74 -1.46
CA LEU A 63 16.50 -23.51 -0.91
C LEU A 63 16.65 -24.00 0.53
N GLY A 64 15.57 -24.44 1.17
CA GLY A 64 15.60 -25.06 2.50
C GLY A 64 15.57 -24.10 3.67
N PHE A 65 15.19 -22.84 3.46
CA PHE A 65 15.08 -21.86 4.56
C PHE A 65 13.86 -22.14 5.45
N ASN A 66 14.09 -22.35 6.74
CA ASN A 66 13.06 -22.73 7.73
C ASN A 66 11.95 -21.67 7.86
N TRP A 67 12.29 -20.40 7.72
CA TRP A 67 11.35 -19.27 7.79
C TRP A 67 10.48 -19.10 6.53
N SER A 68 10.68 -19.94 5.51
CA SER A 68 9.89 -19.87 4.25
C SER A 68 8.38 -20.03 4.44
N SER A 69 7.94 -20.74 5.50
CA SER A 69 6.53 -20.88 5.86
C SER A 69 5.91 -19.64 6.50
N SER A 70 6.74 -18.70 6.95
CA SER A 70 6.33 -17.45 7.60
C SER A 70 6.44 -16.23 6.66
N LEU A 71 6.47 -16.48 5.36
CA LEU A 71 6.41 -15.45 4.34
C LEU A 71 4.96 -15.19 3.95
N TYR A 72 4.57 -13.93 3.90
CA TYR A 72 3.22 -13.54 3.54
C TYR A 72 3.22 -12.39 2.54
N HIS A 73 2.47 -12.54 1.45
CA HIS A 73 2.17 -11.46 0.53
C HIS A 73 0.83 -10.84 0.93
N LEU A 74 0.87 -9.68 1.57
CA LEU A 74 -0.31 -8.84 1.79
C LEU A 74 -0.64 -8.17 0.45
N SER A 75 -1.34 -8.93 -0.39
CA SER A 75 -1.77 -8.50 -1.70
C SER A 75 -2.95 -7.53 -1.58
N TYR A 76 -2.84 -6.36 -2.23
CA TYR A 76 -3.93 -5.39 -2.25
C TYR A 76 -4.36 -5.05 -3.67
N GLY A 77 -5.66 -4.74 -3.82
CA GLY A 77 -6.24 -4.26 -5.07
C GLY A 77 -5.79 -2.83 -5.38
N MET A 78 -5.82 -2.47 -6.65
CA MET A 78 -5.46 -1.11 -7.07
C MET A 78 -6.44 -0.09 -6.51
N VAL A 79 -5.91 1.08 -6.15
CA VAL A 79 -6.69 2.25 -5.77
C VAL A 79 -6.74 3.19 -6.98
N ASP A 80 -7.95 3.45 -7.46
CA ASP A 80 -8.18 4.39 -8.55
C ASP A 80 -8.83 5.67 -8.00
N LEU A 81 -8.67 6.78 -8.70
CA LEU A 81 -9.38 8.03 -8.45
C LEU A 81 -10.54 8.18 -9.45
N PRO A 82 -11.58 9.00 -9.13
CA PRO A 82 -12.65 9.31 -10.07
C PRO A 82 -12.14 9.94 -11.39
N SER A 83 -11.00 10.62 -11.35
CA SER A 83 -10.31 11.18 -12.51
C SER A 83 -9.70 10.15 -13.45
N GLY A 84 -9.67 8.87 -13.08
CA GLY A 84 -9.17 7.77 -13.90
C GLY A 84 -8.09 6.93 -13.23
N LYS A 85 -7.58 5.93 -13.96
CA LYS A 85 -6.50 5.05 -13.49
C LYS A 85 -5.20 5.81 -13.35
N MET A 86 -4.53 5.64 -12.22
CA MET A 86 -3.17 6.11 -12.03
C MET A 86 -2.23 5.31 -12.94
N LYS A 87 -1.67 5.95 -13.98
CA LYS A 87 -0.68 5.34 -14.85
C LYS A 87 0.62 6.14 -14.78
N SER A 88 1.65 5.56 -14.21
CA SER A 88 2.96 6.20 -14.04
C SER A 88 3.60 6.64 -15.35
N ARG A 89 3.32 5.95 -16.47
CA ARG A 89 3.86 6.27 -17.79
C ARG A 89 3.16 7.45 -18.48
N GLU A 90 1.98 7.84 -18.02
CA GLU A 90 1.16 8.92 -18.63
C GLU A 90 1.10 10.18 -17.75
N GLY A 91 1.90 10.26 -16.67
CA GLY A 91 1.96 11.43 -15.78
C GLY A 91 0.73 11.64 -14.89
N THR A 92 -0.19 10.67 -14.84
CA THR A 92 -1.41 10.69 -14.02
C THR A 92 -1.24 9.96 -12.68
N VAL A 93 -0.04 10.01 -12.12
CA VAL A 93 0.21 9.47 -10.77
C VAL A 93 -0.16 10.53 -9.76
N VAL A 94 -1.03 10.18 -8.82
CA VAL A 94 -1.26 11.00 -7.64
C VAL A 94 -0.26 10.57 -6.57
N ASP A 95 0.59 11.50 -6.17
CA ASP A 95 1.53 11.29 -5.09
C ASP A 95 0.78 11.13 -3.77
N ALA A 96 1.23 10.17 -2.93
CA ALA A 96 0.58 9.89 -1.65
C ALA A 96 0.61 11.10 -0.70
N ASP A 97 1.71 11.86 -0.71
CA ASP A 97 1.85 13.04 0.14
C ASP A 97 0.89 14.15 -0.31
N ASN A 98 0.72 14.33 -1.62
CA ASN A 98 -0.26 15.26 -2.18
C ASN A 98 -1.70 14.87 -1.79
N LEU A 99 -2.00 13.57 -1.81
CA LEU A 99 -3.31 13.08 -1.40
C LEU A 99 -3.57 13.33 0.09
N ILE A 100 -2.58 13.09 0.96
CA ILE A 100 -2.67 13.36 2.39
C ILE A 100 -2.87 14.86 2.64
N GLU A 101 -2.14 15.72 1.91
CA GLU A 101 -2.29 17.18 2.01
C GLU A 101 -3.68 17.63 1.56
N GLU A 102 -4.20 17.10 0.46
CA GLU A 102 -5.55 17.38 -0.02
C GLU A 102 -6.61 17.00 1.03
N MET A 103 -6.48 15.81 1.62
CA MET A 103 -7.38 15.35 2.68
C MET A 103 -7.32 16.26 3.91
N THR A 104 -6.14 16.72 4.29
CA THR A 104 -5.96 17.67 5.39
C THR A 104 -6.63 19.02 5.08
N LYS A 105 -6.49 19.53 3.86
CA LYS A 105 -7.15 20.78 3.40
C LYS A 105 -8.67 20.64 3.44
N LYS A 106 -9.22 19.51 3.00
CA LYS A 106 -10.65 19.23 3.06
C LYS A 106 -11.14 19.15 4.50
N ALA A 107 -10.43 18.43 5.38
CA ALA A 107 -10.74 18.38 6.81
C ALA A 107 -10.82 19.78 7.43
N LYS A 108 -9.87 20.65 7.10
CA LYS A 108 -9.84 22.05 7.56
C LYS A 108 -11.04 22.84 7.06
N SER A 109 -11.42 22.69 5.80
CA SER A 109 -12.58 23.37 5.21
C SER A 109 -13.88 22.97 5.91
N ILE A 110 -14.10 21.68 6.08
CA ILE A 110 -15.31 21.14 6.71
C ILE A 110 -15.35 21.51 8.21
N ALA A 111 -14.26 21.37 8.94
CA ALA A 111 -14.20 21.74 10.36
C ALA A 111 -14.53 23.23 10.60
N LYS A 112 -14.10 24.13 9.70
CA LYS A 112 -14.47 25.55 9.75
C LYS A 112 -15.96 25.76 9.53
N SER A 113 -16.61 25.00 8.65
CA SER A 113 -18.06 25.12 8.40
C SER A 113 -18.89 24.64 9.58
N VAL A 114 -18.38 23.67 10.36
CA VAL A 114 -19.05 23.14 11.58
C VAL A 114 -18.90 24.07 12.79
N GLY A 115 -17.93 25.00 12.79
CA GLY A 115 -17.83 26.12 13.74
C GLY A 115 -17.38 25.79 15.17
N LYS A 116 -16.96 24.56 15.47
CA LYS A 116 -16.61 24.13 16.84
C LYS A 116 -15.13 24.21 17.21
N ILE A 117 -14.28 24.78 16.33
CA ILE A 117 -12.81 24.77 16.49
C ILE A 117 -12.20 26.08 16.95
N GLU A 118 -13.01 27.11 17.16
CA GLU A 118 -12.52 28.48 17.47
C GLU A 118 -11.81 28.58 18.84
N THR A 119 -12.12 27.66 19.76
CA THR A 119 -11.53 27.63 21.10
C THR A 119 -10.14 26.99 21.14
N LEU A 120 -9.73 26.28 20.08
CA LEU A 120 -8.44 25.59 20.03
C LEU A 120 -7.31 26.54 19.57
N LYS A 121 -6.10 26.31 20.08
CA LYS A 121 -4.89 26.99 19.59
C LYS A 121 -4.58 26.60 18.13
N ASN A 122 -3.88 27.45 17.40
CA ASN A 122 -3.57 27.17 15.98
C ASN A 122 -2.83 25.85 15.77
N SER A 123 -1.85 25.52 16.63
CA SER A 123 -1.12 24.26 16.52
C SER A 123 -2.01 23.03 16.77
N GLU A 124 -2.95 23.14 17.69
CA GLU A 124 -3.91 22.06 17.99
C GLU A 124 -4.89 21.86 16.84
N ARG A 125 -5.31 22.97 16.19
CA ARG A 125 -6.17 22.91 15.00
C ARG A 125 -5.49 22.21 13.82
N GLU A 126 -4.25 22.58 13.50
CA GLU A 126 -3.52 21.97 12.38
C GLU A 126 -3.27 20.49 12.65
N ASN A 127 -2.93 20.11 13.88
CA ASN A 127 -2.80 18.70 14.26
C ASN A 127 -4.14 17.94 14.12
N LEU A 128 -5.24 18.54 14.55
CA LEU A 128 -6.58 17.97 14.42
C LEU A 128 -6.96 17.73 12.96
N PHE A 129 -6.67 18.69 12.06
CA PHE A 129 -6.96 18.52 10.63
C PHE A 129 -6.15 17.39 10.00
N ASN A 130 -4.89 17.25 10.40
CA ASN A 130 -4.05 16.12 9.96
C ASN A 130 -4.60 14.78 10.44
N ILE A 131 -5.01 14.68 11.71
CA ILE A 131 -5.60 13.46 12.27
C ILE A 131 -6.88 13.09 11.53
N ILE A 132 -7.79 14.06 11.32
CA ILE A 132 -9.05 13.83 10.60
C ILE A 132 -8.79 13.43 9.14
N GLY A 133 -7.96 14.19 8.43
CA GLY A 133 -7.67 13.93 7.02
C GLY A 133 -7.01 12.56 6.81
N LEU A 134 -5.97 12.25 7.58
CA LEU A 134 -5.28 10.97 7.50
C LEU A 134 -6.15 9.80 7.99
N GLY A 135 -6.96 10.02 9.04
CA GLY A 135 -7.91 9.06 9.55
C GLY A 135 -8.98 8.71 8.51
N ALA A 136 -9.54 9.72 7.84
CA ALA A 136 -10.52 9.53 6.77
C ALA A 136 -9.94 8.71 5.60
N LEU A 137 -8.73 9.05 5.15
CA LEU A 137 -8.03 8.32 4.09
C LEU A 137 -7.80 6.85 4.47
N LYS A 138 -7.21 6.60 5.64
CA LYS A 138 -6.91 5.25 6.13
C LYS A 138 -8.18 4.43 6.29
N TYR A 139 -9.19 5.00 6.91
CA TYR A 139 -10.46 4.29 7.13
C TYR A 139 -11.13 3.92 5.80
N PHE A 140 -11.17 4.84 4.83
CA PHE A 140 -11.76 4.57 3.53
C PHE A 140 -11.09 3.41 2.82
N ILE A 141 -9.77 3.35 2.86
CA ILE A 141 -9.00 2.26 2.24
C ILE A 141 -9.18 0.95 3.01
N LEU A 142 -9.16 0.99 4.34
CA LEU A 142 -9.14 -0.20 5.18
C LEU A 142 -10.52 -0.81 5.44
N LYS A 143 -11.62 -0.07 5.23
CA LYS A 143 -12.99 -0.58 5.45
C LYS A 143 -13.46 -1.62 4.43
N VAL A 144 -12.72 -1.81 3.36
CA VAL A 144 -13.02 -2.78 2.29
C VAL A 144 -11.99 -3.91 2.30
N ASP A 145 -12.37 -5.06 1.70
CA ASP A 145 -11.44 -6.17 1.50
C ASP A 145 -10.21 -5.68 0.73
N PRO A 146 -8.98 -5.85 1.26
CA PRO A 146 -7.76 -5.36 0.62
C PRO A 146 -7.55 -5.90 -0.79
N LYS A 147 -8.09 -7.08 -1.13
CA LYS A 147 -7.98 -7.67 -2.47
C LYS A 147 -8.88 -7.03 -3.50
N LYS A 148 -9.88 -6.25 -3.07
CA LYS A 148 -10.78 -5.56 -3.98
C LYS A 148 -10.15 -4.28 -4.50
N ARG A 149 -10.51 -3.93 -5.74
CA ARG A 149 -10.19 -2.64 -6.32
C ARG A 149 -11.00 -1.56 -5.63
N ILE A 150 -10.39 -0.45 -5.30
CA ILE A 150 -11.01 0.68 -4.60
C ILE A 150 -11.07 1.87 -5.55
N LEU A 151 -12.24 2.45 -5.70
CA LEU A 151 -12.38 3.80 -6.24
C LEU A 151 -12.38 4.76 -5.05
N PHE A 152 -11.27 5.45 -4.85
CA PHE A 152 -11.12 6.40 -3.76
C PHE A 152 -11.72 7.75 -4.15
N ASP A 153 -12.73 8.17 -3.41
CA ASP A 153 -13.36 9.48 -3.55
C ASP A 153 -13.02 10.33 -2.32
N PRO A 154 -12.19 11.38 -2.49
CA PRO A 154 -11.81 12.28 -1.40
C PRO A 154 -13.01 12.96 -0.72
N GLU A 155 -14.05 13.32 -1.46
CA GLU A 155 -15.25 13.96 -0.89
C GLU A 155 -16.03 12.99 -0.02
N ALA A 156 -16.32 11.80 -0.56
CA ALA A 156 -17.07 10.77 0.15
C ALA A 156 -16.32 10.20 1.36
N SER A 157 -14.99 10.29 1.38
CA SER A 157 -14.16 9.73 2.46
C SER A 157 -14.15 10.58 3.73
N ILE A 158 -14.45 11.88 3.62
CA ILE A 158 -14.34 12.85 4.72
C ILE A 158 -15.71 13.36 5.18
N ASP A 159 -16.80 12.81 4.70
CA ASP A 159 -18.14 13.15 5.15
C ASP A 159 -18.32 12.79 6.65
N PHE A 160 -18.84 13.72 7.43
CA PHE A 160 -19.17 13.52 8.85
C PHE A 160 -20.50 12.79 9.06
N ASN A 161 -21.27 12.55 8.01
CA ASN A 161 -22.55 11.85 8.04
C ASN A 161 -22.43 10.51 7.35
N GLY A 162 -22.06 9.45 8.05
CA GLY A 162 -22.03 8.13 7.47
C GLY A 162 -20.87 7.26 7.91
N ASN A 163 -20.63 6.19 7.16
CA ASN A 163 -19.56 5.22 7.45
C ASN A 163 -18.19 5.74 6.97
N THR A 164 -17.69 6.75 7.65
CA THR A 164 -16.43 7.45 7.34
C THR A 164 -15.54 7.56 8.56
N GLY A 165 -14.23 7.81 8.36
CA GLY A 165 -13.29 8.00 9.46
C GLY A 165 -13.67 9.12 10.43
N PRO A 166 -14.06 10.31 9.95
CA PRO A 166 -14.48 11.42 10.83
C PRO A 166 -15.73 11.18 11.66
N PHE A 167 -16.58 10.22 11.24
CA PHE A 167 -17.79 9.85 11.97
C PHE A 167 -17.50 8.93 13.17
N ILE A 168 -16.48 8.11 13.08
CA ILE A 168 -16.06 7.14 14.10
C ILE A 168 -15.18 7.81 15.14
#